data_4c0a1958ae9cac03e6523f7a854a83fa
#
_entry.id   4c0a1958ae9cac03e6523f7a854a83fa
#
_cell.length_a   1.000
_cell.length_b   1.000
_cell.length_c   1.000
_cell.angle_alpha   90.00
_cell.angle_beta   90.00
_cell.angle_gamma   90.00
#
_symmetry.space_group_name_H-M   'P 1'
#
loop_
_entity.id
_entity.type
_entity.pdbx_description
1 polymer ?
#
loop_
_entity_poly.entity_id
_entity_poly.type
_entity_poly.pdbx_seq_one_letter_code
_entity_poly.pdbx_strand_id
1 'polypeptide(L)'
;RSEMCIRDRTTGVAYETVRSQEGHLPLLVPMSEVAGRMAVQIGAHFLTKQEGGSGVLLGGVPGVPKGKVTIIGGGVVGTHAARIALGLGAQVTILDISAKRLSVLEEVFGSQIQTLMSNPLNIEASVRDADVVIGAVLIPGAKAPKLVTNDMVKQMRPGSVIVDAVSYT
;
A
#
# COMPACT_ATOMS: atom_id res chain seq x y z
N ARG A 1 17.09 14.66 8.55
CA ARG A 1 18.49 14.80 8.08
C ARG A 1 19.30 13.80 8.87
N SER A 2 19.48 12.60 8.37
CA SER A 2 20.59 11.78 8.81
C SER A 2 21.84 12.42 8.21
N GLU A 3 22.55 13.18 9.00
CA GLU A 3 23.93 13.54 8.71
C GLU A 3 24.78 12.26 8.81
N MET A 4 24.60 11.37 7.84
CA MET A 4 25.64 10.40 7.59
C MET A 4 26.80 11.20 7.03
N CYS A 5 27.79 11.38 7.88
CA CYS A 5 29.00 12.09 7.58
C CYS A 5 29.55 11.63 6.25
N ILE A 6 29.46 12.48 5.23
CA ILE A 6 30.30 12.40 4.03
C ILE A 6 31.71 12.74 4.53
N ARG A 7 32.31 11.80 5.25
CA ARG A 7 33.70 11.88 5.62
C ARG A 7 34.52 11.55 4.41
N ASP A 8 35.36 12.48 4.05
CA ASP A 8 36.57 12.25 3.28
C ASP A 8 36.39 11.84 1.82
N ARG A 9 35.77 12.72 0.99
CA ARG A 9 35.77 12.61 -0.45
C ARG A 9 35.19 11.32 -1.05
N THR A 10 34.29 10.66 -0.32
CA THR A 10 33.58 9.49 -0.82
C THR A 10 32.33 9.93 -1.58
N THR A 11 32.13 9.44 -2.80
CA THR A 11 30.89 9.62 -3.56
C THR A 11 29.93 8.52 -3.14
N GLY A 12 28.84 8.86 -2.46
CA GLY A 12 27.76 7.95 -2.14
C GLY A 12 26.71 7.98 -3.25
N VAL A 13 26.34 6.82 -3.78
CA VAL A 13 25.23 6.67 -4.74
C VAL A 13 24.11 5.88 -4.07
N ALA A 14 22.94 6.52 -3.90
CA ALA A 14 21.75 5.84 -3.43
C ALA A 14 21.21 4.93 -4.54
N TYR A 15 21.28 3.62 -4.36
CA TYR A 15 20.91 2.65 -5.40
C TYR A 15 19.41 2.73 -5.77
N GLU A 16 18.55 3.15 -4.86
CA GLU A 16 17.12 3.38 -5.10
C GLU A 16 16.83 4.55 -6.05
N THR A 17 17.82 5.37 -6.37
CA THR A 17 17.70 6.46 -7.34
C THR A 17 18.22 6.10 -8.72
N VAL A 18 18.83 4.92 -8.87
CA VAL A 18 19.37 4.44 -10.17
C VAL A 18 18.22 4.16 -11.12
N ARG A 19 18.19 4.88 -12.24
CA ARG A 19 17.15 4.77 -13.26
C ARG A 19 17.65 4.07 -14.51
N SER A 20 16.81 3.23 -15.12
CA SER A 20 17.04 2.76 -16.48
C SER A 20 16.82 3.89 -17.49
N GLN A 21 17.21 3.67 -18.76
CA GLN A 21 16.95 4.62 -19.84
C GLN A 21 15.45 4.94 -20.02
N GLU A 22 14.58 4.01 -19.64
CA GLU A 22 13.13 4.14 -19.69
C GLU A 22 12.54 4.78 -18.42
N GLY A 23 13.38 5.20 -17.46
CA GLY A 23 12.98 5.86 -16.22
C GLY A 23 12.52 4.92 -15.09
N HIS A 24 12.62 3.61 -15.27
CA HIS A 24 12.33 2.62 -14.22
C HIS A 24 13.42 2.59 -13.15
N LEU A 25 13.08 2.13 -11.95
CA LEU A 25 13.98 1.98 -10.80
C LEU A 25 14.29 0.48 -10.54
N PRO A 26 15.14 -0.16 -11.38
CA PRO A 26 15.30 -1.61 -11.38
C PRO A 26 15.85 -2.17 -10.06
N LEU A 27 16.66 -1.40 -9.35
CA LEU A 27 17.24 -1.85 -8.07
C LEU A 27 16.25 -1.69 -6.90
N LEU A 28 15.21 -0.87 -7.05
CA LEU A 28 14.16 -0.70 -6.04
C LEU A 28 13.06 -1.76 -6.17
N VAL A 29 12.84 -2.31 -7.37
CA VAL A 29 11.75 -3.26 -7.63
C VAL A 29 11.73 -4.44 -6.65
N PRO A 30 12.82 -5.19 -6.41
CA PRO A 30 12.79 -6.34 -5.51
C PRO A 30 12.39 -5.96 -4.08
N MET A 31 12.85 -4.82 -3.58
CA MET A 31 12.49 -4.33 -2.25
C MET A 31 11.02 -3.93 -2.18
N SER A 32 10.52 -3.30 -3.22
CA SER A 32 9.09 -2.93 -3.33
C SER A 32 8.19 -4.16 -3.38
N GLU A 33 8.64 -5.25 -4.01
CA GLU A 33 7.93 -6.52 -4.02
C GLU A 33 7.85 -7.14 -2.62
N VAL A 34 8.96 -7.14 -1.88
CA VAL A 34 9.00 -7.62 -0.49
C VAL A 34 8.10 -6.75 0.39
N ALA A 35 8.25 -5.42 0.32
CA ALA A 35 7.47 -4.48 1.12
C ALA A 35 5.96 -4.66 0.91
N GLY A 36 5.52 -4.78 -0.34
CA GLY A 36 4.09 -5.00 -0.65
C GLY A 36 3.55 -6.30 -0.06
N ARG A 37 4.32 -7.39 -0.15
CA ARG A 37 3.92 -8.68 0.40
C ARG A 37 3.88 -8.67 1.94
N MET A 38 4.87 -8.04 2.57
CA MET A 38 4.94 -7.92 4.04
C MET A 38 3.85 -7.01 4.59
N ALA A 39 3.50 -5.92 3.89
CA ALA A 39 2.51 -4.96 4.37
C ALA A 39 1.17 -5.63 4.72
N VAL A 40 0.71 -6.58 3.90
CA VAL A 40 -0.54 -7.30 4.16
C VAL A 40 -0.40 -8.24 5.36
N GLN A 41 0.72 -8.94 5.51
CA GLN A 41 0.97 -9.83 6.64
C GLN A 41 1.01 -9.06 7.96
N ILE A 42 1.70 -7.91 7.96
CA ILE A 42 1.74 -7.00 9.11
C ILE A 42 0.34 -6.47 9.40
N GLY A 43 -0.41 -6.02 8.38
CA GLY A 43 -1.78 -5.58 8.54
C GLY A 43 -2.69 -6.64 9.15
N ALA A 44 -2.59 -7.88 8.67
CA ALA A 44 -3.36 -9.01 9.21
C ALA A 44 -2.98 -9.34 10.67
N HIS A 45 -1.69 -9.24 11.02
CA HIS A 45 -1.21 -9.45 12.38
C HIS A 45 -1.82 -8.42 13.35
N PHE A 46 -1.68 -7.12 13.04
CA PHE A 46 -2.21 -6.06 13.89
C PHE A 46 -3.75 -5.99 13.90
N LEU A 47 -4.42 -6.64 12.96
CA LEU A 47 -5.88 -6.75 12.96
C LEU A 47 -6.40 -7.71 14.06
N THR A 48 -5.53 -8.54 14.61
CA THR A 48 -5.89 -9.51 15.66
C THR A 48 -6.27 -8.83 16.98
N LYS A 49 -7.17 -9.45 17.74
CA LYS A 49 -7.59 -8.94 19.07
C LYS A 49 -6.42 -8.86 20.06
N GLN A 50 -5.44 -9.73 19.94
CA GLN A 50 -4.25 -9.75 20.80
C GLN A 50 -3.40 -8.47 20.62
N GLU A 51 -3.34 -7.95 19.40
CA GLU A 51 -2.61 -6.71 19.07
C GLU A 51 -3.48 -5.44 19.19
N GLY A 52 -4.72 -5.58 19.72
CA GLY A 52 -5.64 -4.45 19.87
C GLY A 52 -6.47 -4.13 18.61
N GLY A 53 -6.39 -4.96 17.59
CA GLY A 53 -7.15 -4.82 16.35
C GLY A 53 -8.63 -5.17 16.49
N SER A 54 -9.37 -4.97 15.41
CA SER A 54 -10.81 -5.24 15.33
C SER A 54 -11.17 -6.73 15.43
N GLY A 55 -10.21 -7.64 15.23
CA GLY A 55 -10.41 -9.08 15.19
C GLY A 55 -11.03 -9.59 13.89
N VAL A 56 -11.01 -8.81 12.83
CA VAL A 56 -11.51 -9.20 11.51
C VAL A 56 -10.55 -10.19 10.87
N LEU A 57 -11.07 -11.33 10.41
CA LEU A 57 -10.33 -12.28 9.58
C LEU A 57 -10.44 -11.86 8.12
N LEU A 58 -9.32 -11.59 7.45
CA LEU A 58 -9.30 -11.06 6.08
C LEU A 58 -10.05 -11.95 5.08
N GLY A 59 -9.91 -13.27 5.19
CA GLY A 59 -10.62 -14.22 4.32
C GLY A 59 -12.09 -14.42 4.65
N GLY A 60 -12.55 -13.98 5.83
CA GLY A 60 -13.87 -14.32 6.34
C GLY A 60 -14.02 -15.83 6.58
N VAL A 61 -15.24 -16.24 6.89
CA VAL A 61 -15.65 -17.66 6.93
C VAL A 61 -17.09 -17.74 6.39
N PRO A 62 -17.62 -18.92 6.05
CA PRO A 62 -19.02 -19.05 5.66
C PRO A 62 -19.96 -18.37 6.65
N GLY A 63 -20.78 -17.43 6.16
CA GLY A 63 -21.69 -16.62 6.98
C GLY A 63 -21.08 -15.37 7.63
N VAL A 64 -19.76 -15.14 7.50
CA VAL A 64 -19.07 -13.93 8.00
C VAL A 64 -18.38 -13.21 6.83
N PRO A 65 -18.58 -11.88 6.67
CA PRO A 65 -17.98 -11.13 5.59
C PRO A 65 -16.44 -11.19 5.58
N LYS A 66 -15.86 -11.06 4.39
CA LYS A 66 -14.42 -10.88 4.22
C LYS A 66 -13.97 -9.53 4.72
N GLY A 67 -12.74 -9.45 5.23
CA GLY A 67 -12.09 -8.18 5.55
C GLY A 67 -11.78 -7.37 4.29
N LYS A 68 -11.82 -6.05 4.42
CA LYS A 68 -11.62 -5.08 3.34
C LYS A 68 -10.23 -4.48 3.41
N VAL A 69 -9.46 -4.66 2.35
CA VAL A 69 -8.11 -4.11 2.19
C VAL A 69 -8.13 -3.02 1.13
N THR A 70 -7.84 -1.80 1.54
CA THR A 70 -7.70 -0.64 0.65
C THR A 70 -6.23 -0.35 0.42
N ILE A 71 -5.81 -0.31 -0.84
CA ILE A 71 -4.43 -0.06 -1.27
C ILE A 71 -4.38 1.27 -2.01
N ILE A 72 -3.62 2.23 -1.50
CA ILE A 72 -3.44 3.55 -2.12
C ILE A 72 -2.10 3.55 -2.85
N GLY A 73 -2.17 3.52 -4.18
CA GLY A 73 -1.04 3.37 -5.10
C GLY A 73 -0.96 1.98 -5.73
N GLY A 74 -1.16 1.90 -7.04
CA GLY A 74 -1.12 0.68 -7.84
C GLY A 74 0.25 0.33 -8.40
N GLY A 75 1.35 0.86 -7.86
CA GLY A 75 2.72 0.57 -8.27
C GLY A 75 3.16 -0.87 -7.94
N VAL A 76 4.48 -1.10 -7.85
CA VAL A 76 5.04 -2.42 -7.53
C VAL A 76 4.56 -2.89 -6.15
N VAL A 77 4.71 -2.03 -5.12
CA VAL A 77 4.25 -2.31 -3.75
C VAL A 77 2.78 -2.69 -3.73
N GLY A 78 1.92 -1.84 -4.32
CA GLY A 78 0.46 -2.05 -4.30
C GLY A 78 0.03 -3.31 -5.05
N THR A 79 0.68 -3.62 -6.18
CA THR A 79 0.40 -4.86 -6.94
C THR A 79 0.72 -6.10 -6.13
N HIS A 80 1.86 -6.12 -5.44
CA HIS A 80 2.26 -7.26 -4.62
C HIS A 80 1.45 -7.36 -3.33
N ALA A 81 1.03 -6.23 -2.74
CA ALA A 81 0.08 -6.20 -1.64
C ALA A 81 -1.27 -6.81 -2.06
N ALA A 82 -1.80 -6.42 -3.23
CA ALA A 82 -3.05 -6.97 -3.73
C ALA A 82 -2.99 -8.49 -3.91
N ARG A 83 -1.90 -9.02 -4.45
CA ARG A 83 -1.72 -10.48 -4.60
C ARG A 83 -1.82 -11.23 -3.28
N ILE A 84 -1.18 -10.73 -2.24
CA ILE A 84 -1.23 -11.37 -0.92
C ILE A 84 -2.60 -11.20 -0.28
N ALA A 85 -3.21 -10.01 -0.35
CA ALA A 85 -4.54 -9.77 0.19
C ALA A 85 -5.60 -10.68 -0.47
N LEU A 86 -5.55 -10.84 -1.79
CA LEU A 86 -6.38 -11.79 -2.51
C LEU A 86 -6.10 -13.23 -2.13
N GLY A 87 -4.82 -13.61 -1.98
CA GLY A 87 -4.41 -14.94 -1.52
C GLY A 87 -4.93 -15.28 -0.12
N LEU A 88 -5.10 -14.28 0.75
CA LEU A 88 -5.75 -14.42 2.06
C LEU A 88 -7.28 -14.38 1.97
N GLY A 89 -7.85 -14.17 0.79
CA GLY A 89 -9.28 -14.14 0.55
C GLY A 89 -9.96 -12.81 0.86
N ALA A 90 -9.23 -11.72 1.07
CA ALA A 90 -9.76 -10.40 1.36
C ALA A 90 -10.53 -9.78 0.18
N GLN A 91 -11.40 -8.83 0.48
CA GLN A 91 -11.96 -7.92 -0.50
C GLN A 91 -10.98 -6.77 -0.75
N VAL A 92 -10.48 -6.62 -1.98
CA VAL A 92 -9.40 -5.68 -2.30
C VAL A 92 -9.88 -4.53 -3.15
N THR A 93 -9.58 -3.31 -2.73
CA THR A 93 -9.76 -2.07 -3.51
C THR A 93 -8.41 -1.40 -3.73
N ILE A 94 -8.08 -1.05 -4.97
CA ILE A 94 -6.84 -0.34 -5.32
C ILE A 94 -7.19 1.04 -5.88
N LEU A 95 -6.52 2.07 -5.36
CA LEU A 95 -6.63 3.43 -5.87
C LEU A 95 -5.33 3.85 -6.54
N ASP A 96 -5.43 4.44 -7.73
CA ASP A 96 -4.28 5.04 -8.43
C ASP A 96 -4.73 6.29 -9.21
N ILE A 97 -3.80 7.22 -9.44
CA ILE A 97 -4.06 8.43 -10.24
C ILE A 97 -4.03 8.15 -11.75
N SER A 98 -3.44 7.05 -12.17
CA SER A 98 -3.26 6.66 -13.57
C SER A 98 -4.32 5.67 -14.02
N ALA A 99 -5.26 6.12 -14.86
CA ALA A 99 -6.26 5.26 -15.47
C ALA A 99 -5.63 4.10 -16.25
N LYS A 100 -4.51 4.36 -16.94
CA LYS A 100 -3.74 3.31 -17.64
C LYS A 100 -3.25 2.24 -16.67
N ARG A 101 -2.77 2.66 -15.48
CA ARG A 101 -2.31 1.70 -14.47
C ARG A 101 -3.47 0.87 -13.92
N LEU A 102 -4.61 1.49 -13.67
CA LEU A 102 -5.82 0.79 -13.22
C LEU A 102 -6.27 -0.26 -14.24
N SER A 103 -6.25 0.05 -15.55
CA SER A 103 -6.56 -0.92 -16.60
C SER A 103 -5.62 -2.12 -16.56
N VAL A 104 -4.31 -1.91 -16.43
CA VAL A 104 -3.34 -3.00 -16.30
C VAL A 104 -3.59 -3.86 -15.07
N LEU A 105 -3.98 -3.26 -13.95
CA LEU A 105 -4.30 -4.00 -12.73
C LEU A 105 -5.56 -4.85 -12.91
N GLU A 106 -6.55 -4.33 -13.61
CA GLU A 106 -7.77 -5.05 -13.94
C GLU A 106 -7.50 -6.22 -14.91
N GLU A 107 -6.61 -6.06 -15.89
CA GLU A 107 -6.14 -7.16 -16.74
C GLU A 107 -5.42 -8.26 -15.92
N VAL A 108 -4.62 -7.89 -14.94
CA VAL A 108 -3.83 -8.83 -14.11
C VAL A 108 -4.69 -9.60 -13.11
N PHE A 109 -5.67 -8.93 -12.49
CA PHE A 109 -6.45 -9.49 -11.38
C PHE A 109 -7.91 -9.81 -11.77
N GLY A 110 -8.37 -9.35 -12.91
CA GLY A 110 -9.75 -9.51 -13.35
C GLY A 110 -10.75 -8.89 -12.35
N SER A 111 -11.87 -9.55 -12.19
CA SER A 111 -12.96 -9.12 -11.29
C SER A 111 -12.68 -9.36 -9.80
N GLN A 112 -11.46 -9.80 -9.43
CA GLN A 112 -11.13 -10.08 -8.03
C GLN A 112 -10.82 -8.81 -7.22
N ILE A 113 -10.54 -7.71 -7.91
CA ILE A 113 -10.27 -6.41 -7.28
C ILE A 113 -11.28 -5.36 -7.73
N GLN A 114 -11.44 -4.34 -6.91
CA GLN A 114 -12.04 -3.08 -7.33
C GLN A 114 -10.94 -2.06 -7.62
N THR A 115 -11.03 -1.38 -8.75
CA THR A 115 -10.14 -0.27 -9.09
C THR A 115 -10.88 1.06 -8.98
N LEU A 116 -10.26 2.09 -8.41
CA LEU A 116 -10.82 3.42 -8.28
C LEU A 116 -9.78 4.49 -8.61
N MET A 117 -10.23 5.60 -9.20
CA MET A 117 -9.37 6.79 -9.34
C MET A 117 -9.04 7.37 -7.97
N SER A 118 -7.75 7.62 -7.74
CA SER A 118 -7.25 8.24 -6.52
C SER A 118 -7.57 9.74 -6.50
N ASN A 119 -8.70 10.08 -5.93
CA ASN A 119 -9.13 11.44 -5.63
C ASN A 119 -9.59 11.53 -4.16
N PRO A 120 -9.68 12.73 -3.57
CA PRO A 120 -10.01 12.87 -2.15
C PRO A 120 -11.29 12.14 -1.73
N LEU A 121 -12.34 12.19 -2.54
CA LEU A 121 -13.63 11.57 -2.24
C LEU A 121 -13.52 10.02 -2.20
N ASN A 122 -12.87 9.43 -3.21
CA ASN A 122 -12.70 7.99 -3.28
C ASN A 122 -11.75 7.47 -2.19
N ILE A 123 -10.69 8.23 -1.87
CA ILE A 123 -9.77 7.89 -0.77
C ILE A 123 -10.53 7.89 0.55
N GLU A 124 -11.26 8.97 0.85
CA GLU A 124 -12.03 9.09 2.10
C GLU A 124 -13.03 7.95 2.26
N ALA A 125 -13.83 7.68 1.23
CA ALA A 125 -14.83 6.61 1.26
C ALA A 125 -14.18 5.23 1.47
N SER A 126 -13.08 4.95 0.74
CA SER A 126 -12.38 3.68 0.83
C SER A 126 -11.66 3.47 2.16
N VAL A 127 -11.02 4.53 2.70
CA VAL A 127 -10.35 4.50 4.00
C VAL A 127 -11.34 4.26 5.14
N ARG A 128 -12.48 4.96 5.12
CA ARG A 128 -13.53 4.80 6.14
C ARG A 128 -14.09 3.39 6.21
N ASP A 129 -14.20 2.71 5.06
CA ASP A 129 -14.79 1.36 4.98
C ASP A 129 -13.76 0.24 5.14
N ALA A 130 -12.47 0.55 5.15
CA ALA A 130 -11.39 -0.41 5.23
C ALA A 130 -11.18 -0.99 6.62
N ASP A 131 -10.80 -2.27 6.68
CA ASP A 131 -10.22 -2.90 7.85
C ASP A 131 -8.70 -2.76 7.86
N VAL A 132 -8.07 -2.80 6.66
CA VAL A 132 -6.65 -2.52 6.49
C VAL A 132 -6.46 -1.51 5.35
N VAL A 133 -5.70 -0.46 5.60
CA VAL A 133 -5.25 0.50 4.59
C VAL A 133 -3.75 0.32 4.37
N ILE A 134 -3.33 0.20 3.12
CA ILE A 134 -1.91 0.11 2.75
C ILE A 134 -1.53 1.33 1.92
N GLY A 135 -0.64 2.17 2.47
CA GLY A 135 0.01 3.25 1.74
C GLY A 135 1.13 2.72 0.86
N ALA A 136 0.99 2.85 -0.46
CA ALA A 136 1.92 2.30 -1.45
C ALA A 136 2.34 3.33 -2.51
N VAL A 137 2.22 4.64 -2.19
CA VAL A 137 2.57 5.73 -3.10
C VAL A 137 4.01 6.16 -2.87
N LEU A 138 4.84 5.96 -3.88
CA LEU A 138 6.22 6.44 -3.91
C LEU A 138 6.38 7.50 -5.01
N ILE A 139 6.92 8.67 -4.65
CA ILE A 139 7.37 9.67 -5.61
C ILE A 139 8.89 9.71 -5.55
N PRO A 140 9.61 9.21 -6.56
CA PRO A 140 11.07 9.17 -6.55
C PRO A 140 11.67 10.57 -6.41
N GLY A 141 12.49 10.79 -5.36
CA GLY A 141 13.17 12.07 -5.11
C GLY A 141 12.28 13.18 -4.54
N ALA A 142 11.04 12.87 -4.15
CA ALA A 142 10.14 13.83 -3.51
C ALA A 142 9.38 13.20 -2.34
N LYS A 143 8.98 14.03 -1.39
CA LYS A 143 8.13 13.59 -0.28
C LYS A 143 6.77 13.17 -0.81
N ALA A 144 6.30 11.97 -0.42
CA ALA A 144 4.97 11.51 -0.76
C ALA A 144 3.90 12.47 -0.20
N PRO A 145 2.83 12.76 -0.97
CA PRO A 145 1.74 13.58 -0.49
C PRO A 145 0.99 12.86 0.65
N LYS A 146 0.52 13.62 1.62
CA LYS A 146 -0.35 13.09 2.67
C LYS A 146 -1.75 12.85 2.10
N LEU A 147 -1.98 11.64 1.59
CA LEU A 147 -3.25 11.26 0.97
C LEU A 147 -4.32 10.90 2.01
N VAL A 148 -3.91 10.30 3.13
CA VAL A 148 -4.79 9.99 4.25
C VAL A 148 -4.62 11.07 5.32
N THR A 149 -5.70 11.76 5.64
CA THR A 149 -5.72 12.82 6.65
C THR A 149 -6.11 12.28 8.03
N ASN A 150 -5.78 13.04 9.08
CA ASN A 150 -6.18 12.70 10.45
C ASN A 150 -7.71 12.56 10.60
N ASP A 151 -8.48 13.35 9.84
CA ASP A 151 -9.94 13.30 9.93
C ASP A 151 -10.50 12.04 9.24
N MET A 152 -9.88 11.58 8.15
CA MET A 152 -10.20 10.28 7.56
C MET A 152 -9.90 9.13 8.52
N VAL A 153 -8.75 9.19 9.22
CA VAL A 153 -8.38 8.17 10.23
C VAL A 153 -9.38 8.11 11.38
N LYS A 154 -9.87 9.26 11.86
CA LYS A 154 -10.89 9.31 12.91
C LYS A 154 -12.23 8.69 12.49
N GLN A 155 -12.50 8.62 11.19
CA GLN A 155 -13.71 8.02 10.63
C GLN A 155 -13.59 6.51 10.38
N MET A 156 -12.38 5.96 10.49
CA MET A 156 -12.16 4.51 10.35
C MET A 156 -12.84 3.74 11.51
N ARG A 157 -13.12 2.48 11.25
CA ARG A 157 -13.64 1.59 12.30
C ARG A 157 -12.57 1.41 13.40
N PRO A 158 -12.97 1.44 14.69
CA PRO A 158 -12.03 1.15 15.77
C PRO A 158 -11.34 -0.20 15.59
N GLY A 159 -10.01 -0.22 15.72
CA GLY A 159 -9.18 -1.41 15.52
C GLY A 159 -8.88 -1.74 14.06
N SER A 160 -9.19 -0.87 13.10
CA SER A 160 -8.65 -0.92 11.75
C SER A 160 -7.15 -0.57 11.75
N VAL A 161 -6.42 -1.05 10.75
CA VAL A 161 -4.96 -0.95 10.66
C VAL A 161 -4.54 -0.14 9.46
N ILE A 162 -3.57 0.75 9.63
CA ILE A 162 -2.89 1.45 8.53
C ILE A 162 -1.44 0.98 8.49
N VAL A 163 -1.01 0.52 7.32
CA VAL A 163 0.38 0.12 7.06
C VAL A 163 0.95 1.07 6.00
N ASP A 164 1.94 1.85 6.40
CA ASP A 164 2.70 2.67 5.44
C ASP A 164 3.91 1.87 4.95
N ALA A 165 3.85 1.45 3.69
CA ALA A 165 4.88 0.64 3.05
C ALA A 165 5.89 1.48 2.26
N VAL A 166 5.96 2.79 2.51
CA VAL A 166 6.84 3.72 1.80
C VAL A 166 8.13 3.93 2.58
N SER A 167 9.25 3.83 1.86
CA SER A 167 10.56 4.20 2.43
C SER A 167 10.64 5.71 2.62
N TYR A 168 11.12 6.14 3.79
CA TYR A 168 11.50 7.53 4.01
C TYR A 168 12.77 7.82 3.21
N THR A 169 12.65 8.62 2.18
CA THR A 169 13.77 9.25 1.48
C THR A 169 13.82 10.73 1.80
#